data_e7a8419d2d81c03f717bebe6ae59d496
#
_entry.id   e7a8419d2d81c03f717bebe6ae59d496
#
_cell.length_a   1.000
_cell.length_b   1.000
_cell.length_c   1.000
_cell.angle_alpha   90.00
_cell.angle_beta   90.00
_cell.angle_gamma   90.00
#
_symmetry.space_group_name_H-M   'P 1'
#
loop_
_entity.id
_entity.type
_entity.pdbx_description
1 polymer ?
#
loop_
_entity_poly.entity_id
_entity_poly.type
_entity_poly.pdbx_seq_one_letter_code
_entity_poly.pdbx_strand_id
1 'polypeptide(L)'
;MVDSWTWVRRIILEVISMDKLELKNTSLTKAKRRRGFTLVELVIVVAIIGILAGIVAIKFSGAQKKAKENADYANASNIATAVYMAESEGKEGEDLKNIDKLVEAKYLSSKPKPQSVTGEFTLEEDATSKELKVTAGGKTFYPKPDTKAVG
;
A
#
# COMPACT_ATOMS: atom_id res chain seq x y z
N MET A 1 -24.70 -16.49 4.44
CA MET A 1 -23.38 -15.84 4.57
C MET A 1 -23.36 -15.22 5.95
N VAL A 2 -22.86 -15.95 6.95
CA VAL A 2 -22.91 -15.52 8.36
C VAL A 2 -21.75 -14.58 8.57
N ASP A 3 -22.07 -13.32 8.90
CA ASP A 3 -21.08 -12.23 9.05
C ASP A 3 -20.04 -12.58 10.10
N SER A 4 -18.79 -12.63 9.68
CA SER A 4 -17.60 -12.88 10.51
C SER A 4 -17.44 -11.90 11.68
N TRP A 5 -18.29 -10.89 11.76
CA TRP A 5 -18.26 -9.84 12.77
C TRP A 5 -19.13 -10.12 14.01
N THR A 6 -20.09 -11.04 13.90
CA THR A 6 -21.02 -11.31 15.00
C THR A 6 -20.38 -12.02 16.18
N TRP A 7 -19.45 -12.93 15.95
CA TRP A 7 -18.76 -13.66 17.04
C TRP A 7 -17.64 -12.81 17.68
N VAL A 8 -16.96 -11.92 16.92
CA VAL A 8 -15.98 -10.95 17.48
C VAL A 8 -16.70 -10.00 18.43
N ARG A 9 -17.88 -9.51 18.04
CA ARG A 9 -18.72 -8.65 18.88
C ARG A 9 -19.19 -9.36 20.16
N ARG A 10 -19.45 -10.66 20.08
CA ARG A 10 -19.86 -11.49 21.22
C ARG A 10 -18.73 -11.67 22.23
N ILE A 11 -17.50 -11.95 21.77
CA ILE A 11 -16.31 -12.06 22.62
C ILE A 11 -16.00 -10.73 23.32
N ILE A 12 -16.09 -9.62 22.61
CA ILE A 12 -15.85 -8.29 23.19
C ILE A 12 -16.88 -7.97 24.28
N LEU A 13 -18.15 -8.32 24.08
CA LEU A 13 -19.20 -8.10 25.07
C LEU A 13 -19.05 -9.03 26.31
N GLU A 14 -18.60 -10.26 26.14
CA GLU A 14 -18.30 -11.16 27.25
C GLU A 14 -17.12 -10.67 28.11
N VAL A 15 -16.04 -10.21 27.47
CA VAL A 15 -14.87 -9.65 28.16
C VAL A 15 -15.25 -8.40 28.94
N ILE A 16 -16.10 -7.52 28.39
CA ILE A 16 -16.58 -6.31 29.06
C ILE A 16 -17.53 -6.65 30.23
N SER A 17 -18.31 -7.73 30.13
CA SER A 17 -19.23 -8.14 31.20
C SER A 17 -18.53 -8.76 32.40
N MET A 18 -17.36 -9.37 32.21
CA MET A 18 -16.55 -9.93 33.29
C MET A 18 -15.92 -8.84 34.17
N ASP A 19 -15.62 -7.67 33.62
CA ASP A 19 -15.05 -6.54 34.38
C ASP A 19 -16.08 -5.89 35.33
N LYS A 20 -17.37 -6.09 35.09
CA LYS A 20 -18.47 -5.52 35.91
C LYS A 20 -18.81 -6.34 37.16
N LEU A 21 -18.37 -7.58 37.26
CA LEU A 21 -18.71 -8.47 38.39
C LEU A 21 -17.73 -8.37 39.58
N GLU A 22 -16.56 -7.77 39.41
CA GLU A 22 -15.57 -7.63 40.48
C GLU A 22 -15.70 -6.38 41.37
N LEU A 23 -16.61 -5.45 41.05
CA LEU A 23 -16.70 -4.15 41.74
C LEU A 23 -17.63 -4.11 42.95
N LYS A 24 -18.12 -5.25 43.46
CA LYS A 24 -19.16 -5.26 44.50
C LYS A 24 -18.75 -5.74 45.88
N ASN A 25 -17.47 -6.00 46.16
CA ASN A 25 -17.04 -6.27 47.56
C ASN A 25 -15.63 -5.80 47.81
N THR A 26 -15.46 -4.60 48.33
CA THR A 26 -14.52 -4.31 49.45
C THR A 26 -14.62 -2.84 49.83
N SER A 27 -15.33 -2.61 50.90
CA SER A 27 -15.16 -1.42 51.74
C SER A 27 -13.94 -1.64 52.63
N LEU A 28 -13.15 -0.54 52.81
CA LEU A 28 -12.13 -0.32 53.84
C LEU A 28 -10.75 -0.96 53.64
N THR A 29 -9.87 -0.27 52.96
CA THR A 29 -8.66 0.36 53.57
C THR A 29 -7.87 1.08 52.50
N LYS A 30 -7.56 2.35 52.75
CA LYS A 30 -6.87 3.30 51.87
C LYS A 30 -5.38 3.00 51.83
N ALA A 31 -4.99 2.01 51.03
CA ALA A 31 -3.62 1.82 50.61
C ALA A 31 -3.64 1.86 49.08
N LYS A 32 -3.05 2.90 48.48
CA LYS A 32 -2.87 3.06 47.05
C LYS A 32 -1.92 1.99 46.52
N ARG A 33 -2.39 0.73 46.47
CA ARG A 33 -1.67 -0.36 45.81
C ARG A 33 -1.73 -0.07 44.31
N ARG A 34 -0.59 0.24 43.73
CA ARG A 34 -0.41 0.19 42.29
C ARG A 34 -0.74 -1.27 41.90
N ARG A 35 -1.88 -1.47 41.26
CA ARG A 35 -2.25 -2.78 40.70
C ARG A 35 -1.20 -3.12 39.65
N GLY A 36 -0.35 -4.09 39.91
CA GLY A 36 0.51 -4.67 38.91
C GLY A 36 -0.34 -5.52 37.98
N PHE A 37 -0.03 -5.51 36.69
CA PHE A 37 -0.64 -6.41 35.72
C PHE A 37 -0.41 -7.86 36.14
N THR A 38 -1.45 -8.67 36.09
CA THR A 38 -1.34 -10.10 36.30
C THR A 38 -0.70 -10.77 35.08
N LEU A 39 0.02 -11.87 35.28
CA LEU A 39 0.59 -12.65 34.19
C LEU A 39 -0.50 -13.10 33.19
N VAL A 40 -1.67 -13.44 33.73
CA VAL A 40 -2.83 -13.87 32.93
C VAL A 40 -3.35 -12.75 32.02
N GLU A 41 -3.47 -11.51 32.50
CA GLU A 41 -3.87 -10.36 31.68
C GLU A 41 -2.89 -10.14 30.51
N LEU A 42 -1.60 -10.25 30.76
CA LEU A 42 -0.59 -10.11 29.72
C LEU A 42 -0.72 -11.21 28.65
N VAL A 43 -0.92 -12.47 29.06
CA VAL A 43 -1.06 -13.61 28.15
C VAL A 43 -2.32 -13.46 27.27
N ILE A 44 -3.44 -13.03 27.85
CA ILE A 44 -4.69 -12.81 27.11
C ILE A 44 -4.50 -11.71 26.06
N VAL A 45 -3.88 -10.59 26.43
CA VAL A 45 -3.63 -9.47 25.51
C VAL A 45 -2.73 -9.90 24.35
N VAL A 46 -1.64 -10.61 24.63
CA VAL A 46 -0.74 -11.11 23.59
C VAL A 46 -1.44 -12.13 22.67
N ALA A 47 -2.29 -12.99 23.22
CA ALA A 47 -3.07 -13.94 22.43
C ALA A 47 -4.05 -13.24 21.48
N ILE A 48 -4.75 -12.21 21.93
CA ILE A 48 -5.68 -11.42 21.10
C ILE A 48 -4.92 -10.68 20.00
N ILE A 49 -3.80 -10.03 20.35
CA ILE A 49 -2.95 -9.33 19.39
C ILE A 49 -2.41 -10.31 18.34
N GLY A 50 -2.00 -11.51 18.74
CA GLY A 50 -1.53 -12.54 17.83
C GLY A 50 -2.57 -12.97 16.81
N ILE A 51 -3.82 -13.17 17.22
CA ILE A 51 -4.94 -13.51 16.33
C ILE A 51 -5.24 -12.35 15.36
N LEU A 52 -5.30 -11.11 15.86
CA LEU A 52 -5.56 -9.93 15.04
C LEU A 52 -4.44 -9.70 14.02
N ALA A 53 -3.17 -9.83 14.44
CA ALA A 53 -2.02 -9.70 13.57
C ALA A 53 -2.05 -10.73 12.41
N GLY A 54 -2.46 -11.98 12.70
CA GLY A 54 -2.60 -13.02 11.69
C GLY A 54 -3.65 -12.67 10.62
N ILE A 55 -4.80 -12.13 11.01
CA ILE A 55 -5.87 -11.73 10.07
C ILE A 55 -5.45 -10.53 9.21
N VAL A 56 -4.78 -9.55 9.82
CA VAL A 56 -4.33 -8.34 9.14
C VAL A 56 -3.26 -8.67 8.09
N ALA A 57 -2.31 -9.55 8.40
CA ALA A 57 -1.23 -9.93 7.49
C ALA A 57 -1.73 -10.47 6.14
N ILE A 58 -2.79 -11.28 6.15
CA ILE A 58 -3.35 -11.89 4.93
C ILE A 58 -4.05 -10.83 4.05
N LYS A 59 -4.78 -9.89 4.65
CA LYS A 59 -5.49 -8.84 3.90
C LYS A 59 -4.55 -7.74 3.36
N PHE A 60 -3.43 -7.51 4.04
CA PHE A 60 -2.53 -6.42 3.70
C PHE A 60 -1.68 -6.69 2.45
N SER A 61 -1.39 -7.95 2.12
CA SER A 61 -0.57 -8.32 0.97
C SER A 61 -1.18 -7.89 -0.37
N GLY A 62 -2.49 -8.04 -0.53
CA GLY A 62 -3.21 -7.62 -1.74
C GLY A 62 -3.27 -6.11 -1.91
N ALA A 63 -3.52 -5.38 -0.82
CA ALA A 63 -3.53 -3.92 -0.82
C ALA A 63 -2.14 -3.33 -1.13
N GLN A 64 -1.09 -3.93 -0.57
CA GLN A 64 0.29 -3.52 -0.83
C GLN A 64 0.69 -3.72 -2.30
N LYS A 65 0.31 -4.87 -2.90
CA LYS A 65 0.57 -5.13 -4.32
C LYS A 65 -0.11 -4.08 -5.20
N LYS A 66 -1.37 -3.78 -4.94
CA LYS A 66 -2.13 -2.76 -5.67
C LYS A 66 -1.57 -1.34 -5.47
N ALA A 67 -1.09 -1.03 -4.26
CA ALA A 67 -0.43 0.25 -3.97
C ALA A 67 0.86 0.43 -4.77
N LYS A 68 1.70 -0.61 -4.84
CA LYS A 68 2.93 -0.63 -5.64
C LYS A 68 2.62 -0.45 -7.13
N GLU A 69 1.61 -1.14 -7.64
CA GLU A 69 1.19 -1.02 -9.03
C GLU A 69 0.68 0.40 -9.35
N ASN A 70 -0.12 0.99 -8.47
CA ASN A 70 -0.57 2.37 -8.64
C ASN A 70 0.58 3.38 -8.59
N ALA A 71 1.59 3.14 -7.76
CA ALA A 71 2.81 3.95 -7.73
C ALA A 71 3.57 3.86 -9.06
N ASP A 72 3.62 2.68 -9.68
CA ASP A 72 4.27 2.49 -10.98
C ASP A 72 3.50 3.19 -12.10
N TYR A 73 2.17 3.18 -12.08
CA TYR A 73 1.36 3.97 -13.02
C TYR A 73 1.62 5.48 -12.87
N ALA A 74 1.72 5.97 -11.64
CA ALA A 74 2.03 7.38 -11.37
C ALA A 74 3.44 7.75 -11.86
N ASN A 75 4.42 6.90 -11.59
CA ASN A 75 5.80 7.09 -12.06
C ASN A 75 5.87 7.11 -13.60
N ALA A 76 5.19 6.18 -14.25
CA ALA A 76 5.13 6.13 -15.72
C ALA A 76 4.47 7.38 -16.33
N SER A 77 3.41 7.89 -15.69
CA SER A 77 2.77 9.15 -16.11
C SER A 77 3.71 10.35 -15.94
N ASN A 78 4.48 10.39 -14.83
CA ASN A 78 5.47 11.44 -14.63
C ASN A 78 6.59 11.40 -15.68
N ILE A 79 7.05 10.20 -16.04
CA ILE A 79 8.04 10.00 -17.10
C ILE A 79 7.47 10.50 -18.44
N ALA A 80 6.24 10.11 -18.79
CA ALA A 80 5.60 10.56 -20.02
C ALA A 80 5.43 12.08 -20.06
N THR A 81 5.06 12.69 -18.94
CA THR A 81 4.96 14.15 -18.83
C THR A 81 6.33 14.82 -19.07
N ALA A 82 7.40 14.26 -18.52
CA ALA A 82 8.75 14.78 -18.74
C ALA A 82 9.19 14.69 -20.20
N VAL A 83 8.82 13.61 -20.90
CA VAL A 83 9.07 13.47 -22.35
C VAL A 83 8.33 14.57 -23.12
N TYR A 84 7.02 14.75 -22.85
CA TYR A 84 6.24 15.78 -23.54
C TYR A 84 6.72 17.22 -23.24
N MET A 85 7.22 17.46 -22.02
CA MET A 85 7.84 18.75 -21.70
C MET A 85 9.12 18.98 -22.51
N ALA A 86 9.99 17.98 -22.56
CA ALA A 86 11.22 18.06 -23.35
C ALA A 86 10.94 18.22 -24.85
N GLU A 87 9.93 17.51 -25.38
CA GLU A 87 9.48 17.65 -26.78
C GLU A 87 8.95 19.07 -27.07
N SER A 88 8.17 19.63 -26.14
CA SER A 88 7.65 21.00 -26.29
C SER A 88 8.76 22.05 -26.27
N GLU A 89 9.91 21.78 -25.72
CA GLU A 89 11.11 22.62 -25.73
C GLU A 89 12.03 22.35 -26.93
N GLY A 90 11.59 21.51 -27.88
CA GLY A 90 12.30 21.23 -29.12
C GLY A 90 13.40 20.17 -28.98
N LYS A 91 13.35 19.33 -27.95
CA LYS A 91 14.21 18.15 -27.84
C LYS A 91 13.65 17.05 -28.74
N GLU A 92 14.51 16.31 -29.39
CA GLU A 92 14.11 15.27 -30.35
C GLU A 92 15.05 14.04 -30.23
N GLY A 93 14.55 12.92 -30.74
CA GLY A 93 15.35 11.71 -30.95
C GLY A 93 15.76 10.99 -29.68
N GLU A 94 17.04 10.70 -29.53
CA GLU A 94 17.61 9.92 -28.43
C GLU A 94 17.45 10.60 -27.06
N ASP A 95 17.33 11.93 -27.01
CA ASP A 95 17.15 12.68 -25.77
C ASP A 95 15.78 12.40 -25.12
N LEU A 96 14.79 12.08 -25.93
CA LEU A 96 13.44 11.72 -25.47
C LEU A 96 13.29 10.24 -25.11
N LYS A 97 14.17 9.38 -25.61
CA LYS A 97 14.10 7.93 -25.41
C LYS A 97 14.89 7.43 -24.22
N ASN A 98 15.64 8.32 -23.55
CA ASN A 98 16.51 7.95 -22.44
C ASN A 98 16.09 8.69 -21.16
N ILE A 99 15.63 7.91 -20.15
CA ILE A 99 15.21 8.47 -18.86
C ILE A 99 16.38 9.17 -18.14
N ASP A 100 17.59 8.68 -18.27
CA ASP A 100 18.77 9.29 -17.63
C ASP A 100 19.02 10.69 -18.17
N LYS A 101 18.84 10.90 -19.49
CA LYS A 101 18.92 12.23 -20.12
C LYS A 101 17.83 13.18 -19.66
N LEU A 102 16.63 12.69 -19.42
CA LEU A 102 15.54 13.48 -18.85
C LEU A 102 15.86 13.94 -17.42
N VAL A 103 16.56 13.12 -16.66
CA VAL A 103 17.06 13.49 -15.31
C VAL A 103 18.19 14.52 -15.40
N GLU A 104 19.16 14.34 -16.28
CA GLU A 104 20.27 15.29 -16.50
C GLU A 104 19.75 16.66 -16.96
N ALA A 105 18.76 16.67 -17.83
CA ALA A 105 18.09 17.89 -18.31
C ALA A 105 17.09 18.49 -17.31
N LYS A 106 16.91 17.88 -16.12
CA LYS A 106 16.03 18.32 -15.03
C LYS A 106 14.53 18.28 -15.34
N TYR A 107 14.08 17.55 -16.35
CA TYR A 107 12.68 17.24 -16.57
C TYR A 107 12.15 16.21 -15.56
N LEU A 108 13.05 15.38 -15.02
CA LEU A 108 12.79 14.48 -13.90
C LEU A 108 13.74 14.77 -12.74
N SER A 109 13.23 14.74 -11.52
CA SER A 109 14.05 14.95 -10.33
C SER A 109 14.98 13.78 -10.04
N SER A 110 14.59 12.56 -10.40
CA SER A 110 15.37 11.33 -10.24
C SER A 110 14.81 10.23 -11.13
N LYS A 111 15.61 9.21 -11.43
CA LYS A 111 15.18 8.02 -12.19
C LYS A 111 14.24 7.17 -11.36
N PRO A 112 12.95 7.06 -11.72
CA PRO A 112 12.01 6.23 -10.97
C PRO A 112 12.35 4.74 -11.13
N LYS A 113 12.11 3.95 -10.06
CA LYS A 113 12.24 2.50 -10.10
C LYS A 113 10.87 1.84 -9.94
N PRO A 114 10.54 0.83 -10.76
CA PRO A 114 9.32 0.07 -10.59
C PRO A 114 9.29 -0.64 -9.23
N GLN A 115 8.11 -0.70 -8.62
CA GLN A 115 7.91 -1.36 -7.32
C GLN A 115 7.09 -2.65 -7.43
N SER A 116 6.25 -2.76 -8.47
CA SER A 116 5.36 -3.91 -8.69
C SER A 116 5.95 -4.97 -9.62
N VAL A 117 6.95 -4.59 -10.41
CA VAL A 117 7.65 -5.48 -11.36
C VAL A 117 9.15 -5.33 -11.23
N THR A 118 9.89 -6.34 -11.71
CA THR A 118 11.36 -6.31 -11.77
C THR A 118 11.82 -5.64 -13.07
N GLY A 119 12.95 -4.93 -13.01
CA GLY A 119 13.54 -4.23 -14.15
C GLY A 119 13.55 -2.72 -13.96
N GLU A 120 13.71 -2.01 -15.06
CA GLU A 120 13.68 -0.54 -15.12
C GLU A 120 12.53 -0.10 -16.03
N PHE A 121 12.13 1.16 -15.91
CA PHE A 121 11.23 1.76 -16.89
C PHE A 121 11.97 1.99 -18.19
N THR A 122 11.31 1.65 -19.30
CA THR A 122 11.79 1.89 -20.65
C THR A 122 10.76 2.69 -21.43
N LEU A 123 11.26 3.55 -22.31
CA LEU A 123 10.46 4.36 -23.20
C LEU A 123 10.41 3.67 -24.57
N GLU A 124 9.21 3.44 -25.05
CA GLU A 124 8.93 2.82 -26.33
C GLU A 124 7.94 3.68 -27.11
N GLU A 125 8.04 3.69 -28.41
CA GLU A 125 7.08 4.32 -29.30
C GLU A 125 6.25 3.21 -29.94
N ASP A 126 4.94 3.35 -29.91
CA ASP A 126 4.06 2.38 -30.58
C ASP A 126 4.31 2.39 -32.10
N ALA A 127 4.57 1.23 -32.65
CA ALA A 127 4.90 1.10 -34.08
C ALA A 127 3.76 1.57 -35.02
N THR A 128 2.52 1.56 -34.54
CA THR A 128 1.33 1.87 -35.34
C THR A 128 0.79 3.29 -35.07
N SER A 129 0.62 3.64 -33.79
CA SER A 129 0.04 4.94 -33.40
C SER A 129 1.09 6.02 -33.17
N LYS A 130 2.37 5.65 -33.09
CA LYS A 130 3.49 6.51 -32.68
C LYS A 130 3.30 7.18 -31.32
N GLU A 131 2.41 6.62 -30.51
CA GLU A 131 2.20 7.09 -29.15
C GLU A 131 3.30 6.62 -28.22
N LEU A 132 3.68 7.49 -27.28
CA LEU A 132 4.65 7.16 -26.26
C LEU A 132 4.09 6.08 -25.32
N LYS A 133 4.87 5.03 -25.13
CA LYS A 133 4.63 3.97 -24.14
C LYS A 133 5.74 3.96 -23.10
N VAL A 134 5.36 3.82 -21.84
CA VAL A 134 6.30 3.56 -20.76
C VAL A 134 6.05 2.15 -20.25
N THR A 135 7.05 1.29 -20.38
CA THR A 135 6.98 -0.12 -20.01
C THR A 135 7.99 -0.46 -18.92
N ALA A 136 7.71 -1.49 -18.14
CA ALA A 136 8.65 -2.07 -17.19
C ALA A 136 8.33 -3.54 -16.96
N GLY A 137 9.33 -4.43 -16.96
CA GLY A 137 9.12 -5.86 -16.74
C GLY A 137 8.14 -6.51 -17.73
N GLY A 138 8.06 -6.02 -18.96
CA GLY A 138 7.14 -6.52 -19.99
C GLY A 138 5.68 -6.04 -19.85
N LYS A 139 5.41 -5.12 -18.92
CA LYS A 139 4.08 -4.55 -18.71
C LYS A 139 4.07 -3.07 -19.08
N THR A 140 3.00 -2.62 -19.78
CA THR A 140 2.78 -1.21 -20.10
C THR A 140 2.13 -0.50 -18.92
N PHE A 141 2.74 0.61 -18.47
CA PHE A 141 2.24 1.46 -17.41
C PHE A 141 1.73 2.82 -17.93
N TYR A 142 2.15 3.22 -19.13
CA TYR A 142 1.61 4.40 -19.81
C TYR A 142 1.47 4.13 -21.31
N PRO A 143 0.33 4.47 -21.92
CA PRO A 143 -0.90 4.95 -21.31
C PRO A 143 -1.49 3.88 -20.36
N LYS A 144 -2.21 4.34 -19.34
CA LYS A 144 -2.88 3.40 -18.43
C LYS A 144 -3.95 2.65 -19.21
N PRO A 145 -3.94 1.30 -19.21
CA PRO A 145 -4.97 0.54 -19.90
C PRO A 145 -6.34 0.86 -19.30
N ASP A 146 -7.31 1.16 -20.16
CA ASP A 146 -8.68 1.42 -19.74
C ASP A 146 -9.26 0.19 -19.04
N THR A 147 -9.71 0.37 -17.82
CA THR A 147 -10.31 -0.69 -16.98
C THR A 147 -11.67 -1.19 -17.52
N LYS A 148 -12.12 -0.67 -18.68
CA LYS A 148 -13.42 -1.00 -19.29
C LYS A 148 -13.40 -2.12 -20.33
N ALA A 149 -12.24 -2.72 -20.61
CA ALA A 149 -12.11 -3.73 -21.66
C ALA A 149 -12.09 -5.19 -21.16
N VAL A 150 -12.66 -5.45 -19.97
CA VAL A 150 -12.95 -6.83 -19.52
C VAL A 150 -14.42 -6.88 -19.14
N GLY A 151 -15.23 -7.09 -20.15
CA GLY A 151 -16.63 -7.48 -20.05
C GLY A 151 -16.77 -8.94 -20.46
#